data_53a41adab2dfa2ba44e1b0bb397d055c
#
_entry.id   53a41adab2dfa2ba44e1b0bb397d055c
#
_cell.length_a   1.000
_cell.length_b   1.000
_cell.length_c   1.000
_cell.angle_alpha   90.00
_cell.angle_beta   90.00
_cell.angle_gamma   90.00
#
_symmetry.space_group_name_H-M   'P 1'
#
loop_
_entity.id
_entity.type
_entity.pdbx_description
1 polymer ?
#
loop_
_entity_poly.entity_id
_entity_poly.type
_entity_poly.pdbx_seq_one_letter_code
_entity_poly.pdbx_strand_id
1 'polypeptide(L)'
;MGEASSIPEPEVYVEGQQSPEGTPVRVEGARLRSVAAGLTSLVAFTATSLVAGPAVAVSSAGPCALPRTQAHHSLGLDSWNSAYPQPVDRLDAVMIFLSFPDSVPLNRPQELAADHFPATSDFFRRASYGKFLLHAHPQKEWVRMPKASVVYDIRRDWDPERRATYLQDAIDAADDDVDFSRYDVVYLVADPDAPGVDSDATKVVNFDRPLSADGAEIRRVVTVFERHPPDRNVLAHETGHVFDLPDLYHRPEDGGYGDWDTHVGDWDVMGSQFGLAPDLFGWHKWKLGWLGRAEVRCVNGADEAPASAGPPGGAEIVTLEPLAAAPVRGGSVGTRLAVVRTGHNSVLAIEARSATGNDELTCTEGVLLYRVRGEAASGDGPIEVVDTHPETEACGDESVYPPLADAPLQVGETFTVPGPPGGRARVEVADRTATGAWTVKITTA
;
A
#
# COMPACT_ATOMS: atom_id res chain seq x y z
N MET A 1 -20.45 -47.59 -0.13
CA MET A 1 -21.85 -47.16 -0.05
C MET A 1 -21.93 -46.24 1.16
N GLY A 2 -21.96 -44.95 0.94
CA GLY A 2 -22.04 -43.88 1.94
C GLY A 2 -22.27 -42.59 1.17
N GLU A 3 -23.43 -42.01 1.36
CA GLU A 3 -24.00 -40.92 0.59
C GLU A 3 -23.21 -39.64 0.71
N ALA A 4 -23.04 -38.99 -0.42
CA ALA A 4 -22.54 -37.63 -0.52
C ALA A 4 -23.64 -36.65 -0.11
N SER A 5 -23.42 -35.86 0.94
CA SER A 5 -24.27 -34.75 1.33
C SER A 5 -23.83 -33.51 0.56
N SER A 6 -24.70 -33.03 -0.31
CA SER A 6 -24.58 -31.79 -1.07
C SER A 6 -24.83 -30.59 -0.17
N ILE A 7 -23.88 -29.67 -0.14
CA ILE A 7 -23.99 -28.34 0.48
C ILE A 7 -24.59 -27.39 -0.57
N PRO A 8 -25.62 -26.58 -0.25
CA PRO A 8 -26.20 -25.62 -1.20
C PRO A 8 -25.36 -24.37 -1.36
N GLU A 9 -25.25 -23.88 -2.61
CA GLU A 9 -24.66 -22.59 -2.99
C GLU A 9 -25.44 -21.41 -2.35
N PRO A 10 -24.78 -20.30 -2.01
CA PRO A 10 -25.46 -19.09 -1.60
C PRO A 10 -26.00 -18.32 -2.81
N GLU A 11 -27.30 -18.08 -2.81
CA GLU A 11 -28.00 -17.24 -3.78
C GLU A 11 -27.53 -15.77 -3.67
N VAL A 12 -27.15 -15.20 -4.82
CA VAL A 12 -26.84 -13.77 -4.97
C VAL A 12 -28.17 -13.01 -5.06
N TYR A 13 -28.51 -12.25 -4.04
CA TYR A 13 -29.62 -11.30 -4.09
C TYR A 13 -29.19 -10.02 -4.82
N VAL A 14 -29.77 -9.81 -6.00
CA VAL A 14 -29.71 -8.52 -6.70
C VAL A 14 -31.00 -7.78 -6.36
N GLU A 15 -30.90 -6.77 -5.52
CA GLU A 15 -32.03 -5.91 -5.20
C GLU A 15 -32.05 -4.70 -6.16
N GLY A 16 -33.00 -4.75 -7.09
CA GLY A 16 -33.26 -3.65 -8.01
C GLY A 16 -34.03 -2.52 -7.33
N GLN A 17 -33.43 -1.36 -7.23
CA GLN A 17 -34.15 -0.13 -6.82
C GLN A 17 -34.94 0.45 -7.97
N GLN A 18 -36.27 0.43 -7.84
CA GLN A 18 -37.22 1.19 -8.66
C GLN A 18 -37.32 2.62 -8.11
N SER A 19 -37.12 3.60 -8.97
CA SER A 19 -37.44 5.01 -8.72
C SER A 19 -38.94 5.27 -8.82
N PRO A 20 -39.52 6.07 -7.95
CA PRO A 20 -40.90 6.50 -8.12
C PRO A 20 -41.01 7.69 -9.07
N GLU A 21 -41.90 7.57 -10.06
CA GLU A 21 -42.34 8.64 -10.94
C GLU A 21 -43.06 9.74 -10.17
N GLY A 22 -42.60 10.99 -10.31
CA GLY A 22 -43.26 12.16 -9.81
C GLY A 22 -44.11 12.86 -10.89
N THR A 23 -45.38 12.99 -10.60
CA THR A 23 -46.44 13.64 -11.38
C THR A 23 -46.19 15.16 -11.57
N PRO A 24 -46.52 15.76 -12.73
CA PRO A 24 -46.33 17.20 -12.94
C PRO A 24 -47.45 18.02 -12.35
N VAL A 25 -47.12 19.01 -11.55
CA VAL A 25 -48.03 20.04 -11.08
C VAL A 25 -48.03 21.21 -12.07
N ARG A 26 -49.23 21.48 -12.59
CA ARG A 26 -49.59 22.60 -13.46
C ARG A 26 -49.85 23.82 -12.59
N VAL A 27 -49.19 24.93 -12.85
CA VAL A 27 -49.57 26.25 -12.28
C VAL A 27 -49.85 27.22 -13.42
N GLU A 28 -51.08 27.68 -13.41
CA GLU A 28 -51.65 28.69 -14.34
C GLU A 28 -51.10 30.11 -14.08
N GLY A 29 -51.13 30.88 -15.15
CA GLY A 29 -50.56 32.21 -15.27
C GLY A 29 -51.32 33.35 -14.61
N ALA A 30 -50.65 34.47 -14.50
CA ALA A 30 -51.25 35.77 -14.34
C ALA A 30 -50.42 36.88 -15.04
N ARG A 31 -51.13 37.65 -15.74
CA ARG A 31 -50.90 38.64 -16.78
C ARG A 31 -50.03 39.84 -16.37
N LEU A 32 -49.25 40.28 -17.34
CA LEU A 32 -49.02 41.65 -17.89
C LEU A 32 -49.29 42.90 -17.02
N ARG A 33 -48.33 43.81 -16.99
CA ARG A 33 -48.45 45.18 -17.51
C ARG A 33 -47.11 45.86 -17.75
N SER A 34 -47.00 46.46 -18.91
CA SER A 34 -45.98 47.27 -19.54
C SER A 34 -45.64 48.56 -18.78
N VAL A 35 -44.44 49.12 -18.94
CA VAL A 35 -44.20 50.50 -19.44
C VAL A 35 -42.72 50.68 -19.79
N ALA A 36 -42.48 51.41 -20.79
CA ALA A 36 -41.44 51.67 -21.73
C ALA A 36 -40.23 52.51 -21.22
N ALA A 37 -39.20 52.40 -22.07
CA ALA A 37 -38.29 53.46 -22.55
C ALA A 37 -36.96 53.65 -21.81
N GLY A 38 -35.88 53.47 -22.56
CA GLY A 38 -34.53 53.95 -22.26
C GLY A 38 -33.47 53.32 -23.17
N LEU A 39 -33.32 53.95 -24.38
CA LEU A 39 -32.16 53.67 -25.26
C LEU A 39 -30.87 53.97 -24.56
N THR A 40 -29.90 53.04 -24.58
CA THR A 40 -28.48 53.37 -24.80
C THR A 40 -27.65 52.14 -25.10
N SER A 41 -26.94 52.17 -26.20
CA SER A 41 -25.64 51.65 -26.57
C SER A 41 -25.43 50.13 -26.56
N LEU A 42 -25.55 49.59 -27.72
CA LEU A 42 -25.03 48.28 -28.16
C LEU A 42 -23.48 48.32 -28.16
N VAL A 43 -22.85 47.69 -27.20
CA VAL A 43 -21.46 47.23 -27.33
C VAL A 43 -21.52 45.72 -27.45
N ALA A 44 -21.32 45.24 -28.66
CA ALA A 44 -21.19 43.83 -28.94
C ALA A 44 -19.87 43.31 -28.38
N PHE A 45 -19.91 42.72 -27.18
CA PHE A 45 -18.85 41.80 -26.74
C PHE A 45 -19.15 40.44 -27.37
N THR A 46 -18.47 40.11 -28.44
CA THR A 46 -18.33 38.73 -28.90
C THR A 46 -17.50 37.99 -27.84
N ALA A 47 -18.15 37.46 -26.82
CA ALA A 47 -17.55 36.45 -25.95
C ALA A 47 -17.40 35.18 -26.78
N THR A 48 -16.22 34.96 -27.34
CA THR A 48 -15.79 33.65 -27.78
C THR A 48 -15.74 32.79 -26.53
N SER A 49 -16.77 32.00 -26.29
CA SER A 49 -16.73 30.91 -25.35
C SER A 49 -15.71 29.90 -25.86
N LEU A 50 -14.45 30.03 -25.43
CA LEU A 50 -13.52 28.93 -25.41
C LEU A 50 -14.15 27.89 -24.47
N VAL A 51 -14.80 26.89 -25.05
CA VAL A 51 -15.10 25.65 -24.34
C VAL A 51 -13.72 25.04 -24.08
N ALA A 52 -13.13 25.42 -22.95
CA ALA A 52 -12.06 24.65 -22.40
C ALA A 52 -12.66 23.25 -22.18
N GLY A 53 -12.25 22.26 -22.98
CA GLY A 53 -12.49 20.87 -22.65
C GLY A 53 -12.07 20.65 -21.19
N PRO A 54 -12.58 19.63 -20.50
CA PRO A 54 -12.19 19.36 -19.13
C PRO A 54 -10.66 19.36 -19.08
N ALA A 55 -10.10 20.32 -18.32
CA ALA A 55 -8.66 20.34 -18.07
C ALA A 55 -8.38 19.01 -17.40
N VAL A 56 -7.74 18.10 -18.10
CA VAL A 56 -7.17 16.91 -17.50
C VAL A 56 -6.16 17.46 -16.51
N ALA A 57 -6.48 17.35 -15.23
CA ALA A 57 -5.57 17.74 -14.17
C ALA A 57 -4.29 16.90 -14.38
N VAL A 58 -3.20 17.54 -14.79
CA VAL A 58 -1.90 16.86 -14.89
C VAL A 58 -1.59 16.41 -13.48
N SER A 59 -1.51 15.09 -13.28
CA SER A 59 -1.16 14.52 -11.99
C SER A 59 0.14 15.14 -11.50
N SER A 60 0.17 15.64 -10.28
CA SER A 60 1.38 16.18 -9.65
C SER A 60 2.49 15.13 -9.57
N ALA A 61 2.14 13.86 -9.66
CA ALA A 61 3.04 12.72 -9.66
C ALA A 61 3.73 12.44 -11.01
N GLY A 62 3.27 13.07 -12.12
CA GLY A 62 3.90 12.93 -13.44
C GLY A 62 3.24 11.91 -14.37
N PRO A 63 3.75 11.76 -15.61
CA PRO A 63 3.05 11.06 -16.70
C PRO A 63 2.95 9.55 -16.51
N CYS A 64 3.85 8.94 -15.74
CA CYS A 64 3.84 7.50 -15.46
C CYS A 64 3.02 7.13 -14.22
N ALA A 65 2.50 8.10 -13.48
CA ALA A 65 1.63 7.84 -12.35
C ALA A 65 0.36 7.12 -12.81
N LEU A 66 0.02 6.02 -12.15
CA LEU A 66 -1.25 5.35 -12.38
C LEU A 66 -2.37 6.12 -11.73
N PRO A 67 -3.57 6.17 -12.35
CA PRO A 67 -4.74 6.73 -11.71
C PRO A 67 -5.19 5.82 -10.54
N ARG A 68 -5.80 6.43 -9.53
CA ARG A 68 -6.47 5.70 -8.47
C ARG A 68 -7.69 4.96 -9.04
N THR A 69 -7.83 3.69 -8.67
CA THR A 69 -8.98 2.84 -9.05
C THR A 69 -9.88 2.58 -7.85
N GLN A 70 -10.92 1.77 -8.04
CA GLN A 70 -11.80 1.31 -6.95
C GLN A 70 -11.23 0.08 -6.20
N ALA A 71 -10.07 -0.43 -6.61
CA ALA A 71 -9.41 -1.52 -5.91
C ALA A 71 -9.13 -1.12 -4.45
N HIS A 72 -9.34 -2.05 -3.54
CA HIS A 72 -8.97 -1.86 -2.14
C HIS A 72 -7.45 -1.69 -2.05
N HIS A 73 -6.99 -0.66 -1.36
CA HIS A 73 -5.58 -0.24 -1.33
C HIS A 73 -4.99 0.03 -2.74
N SER A 74 -5.73 0.73 -3.58
CA SER A 74 -5.31 1.06 -4.95
C SER A 74 -3.89 1.64 -5.00
N LEU A 75 -3.07 1.14 -5.92
CA LEU A 75 -1.71 1.61 -6.19
C LEU A 75 -1.64 2.90 -7.04
N GLY A 76 -2.76 3.60 -7.24
CA GLY A 76 -2.79 4.90 -7.91
C GLY A 76 -2.05 5.99 -7.15
N LEU A 77 -1.45 6.93 -7.90
CA LEU A 77 -0.57 7.99 -7.40
C LEU A 77 -1.12 9.40 -7.65
N ASP A 78 -2.23 9.52 -8.36
CA ASP A 78 -2.81 10.81 -8.75
C ASP A 78 -3.47 11.57 -7.59
N SER A 79 -3.85 10.83 -6.53
CA SER A 79 -4.44 11.40 -5.33
C SER A 79 -4.19 10.50 -4.11
N TRP A 80 -3.99 11.11 -2.94
CA TRP A 80 -3.98 10.39 -1.67
C TRP A 80 -5.40 10.03 -1.23
N ASN A 81 -5.58 8.84 -0.65
CA ASN A 81 -6.84 8.48 -0.01
C ASN A 81 -6.94 9.10 1.38
N SER A 82 -7.68 10.21 1.50
CA SER A 82 -7.84 10.92 2.76
C SER A 82 -8.51 10.12 3.89
N ALA A 83 -9.01 8.92 3.60
CA ALA A 83 -9.47 8.00 4.63
C ALA A 83 -8.32 7.33 5.40
N TYR A 84 -7.08 7.43 4.91
CA TYR A 84 -5.89 6.86 5.51
C TYR A 84 -4.93 7.97 5.98
N PRO A 85 -4.24 7.82 7.13
CA PRO A 85 -3.20 8.75 7.52
C PRO A 85 -2.05 8.71 6.52
N GLN A 86 -1.57 9.88 6.10
CA GLN A 86 -0.43 9.94 5.20
C GLN A 86 0.86 9.88 6.02
N PRO A 87 1.78 8.95 5.75
CA PRO A 87 3.00 8.77 6.54
C PRO A 87 4.09 9.76 6.11
N VAL A 88 3.86 11.05 6.39
CA VAL A 88 4.79 12.16 6.18
C VAL A 88 5.12 12.81 7.51
N ASP A 89 6.35 13.31 7.67
CA ASP A 89 6.86 13.93 8.89
C ASP A 89 6.75 13.00 10.11
N ARG A 90 5.69 13.05 10.89
CA ARG A 90 5.49 12.27 12.09
C ARG A 90 4.03 11.87 12.25
N LEU A 91 3.82 10.61 12.64
CA LEU A 91 2.54 10.12 13.17
C LEU A 91 2.77 9.55 14.57
N ASP A 92 1.83 9.83 15.47
CA ASP A 92 1.82 9.32 16.82
C ASP A 92 0.91 8.09 16.92
N ALA A 93 1.42 7.00 17.48
CA ALA A 93 0.73 5.73 17.57
C ALA A 93 0.59 5.29 19.04
N VAL A 94 -0.63 5.03 19.51
CA VAL A 94 -0.84 4.41 20.82
C VAL A 94 -0.79 2.88 20.69
N MET A 95 -0.17 2.22 21.68
CA MET A 95 -0.20 0.76 21.83
C MET A 95 -0.82 0.40 23.17
N ILE A 96 -1.98 -0.24 23.10
CA ILE A 96 -2.84 -0.59 24.24
C ILE A 96 -2.76 -2.10 24.44
N PHE A 97 -2.52 -2.53 25.68
CA PHE A 97 -2.37 -3.94 26.01
C PHE A 97 -3.62 -4.43 26.75
N LEU A 98 -4.25 -5.49 26.21
CA LEU A 98 -5.55 -5.99 26.61
C LEU A 98 -5.40 -7.33 27.35
N SER A 99 -5.81 -7.39 28.62
CA SER A 99 -5.88 -8.62 29.42
C SER A 99 -7.32 -9.12 29.55
N PHE A 100 -7.50 -10.41 29.82
CA PHE A 100 -8.82 -11.03 29.88
C PHE A 100 -9.13 -11.63 31.26
N PRO A 101 -10.44 -11.80 31.63
CA PRO A 101 -10.82 -12.44 32.89
C PRO A 101 -10.41 -13.90 33.04
N ASP A 102 -10.19 -14.61 31.91
CA ASP A 102 -9.86 -16.03 31.83
C ASP A 102 -8.36 -16.31 31.67
N SER A 103 -7.52 -15.26 31.72
CA SER A 103 -6.06 -15.42 31.69
C SER A 103 -5.37 -14.53 32.71
N VAL A 104 -4.14 -14.89 33.02
CA VAL A 104 -3.19 -14.05 33.76
C VAL A 104 -1.98 -13.85 32.86
N PRO A 105 -1.74 -12.64 32.35
CA PRO A 105 -0.62 -12.38 31.45
C PRO A 105 0.72 -12.80 32.08
N LEU A 106 1.54 -13.50 31.33
CA LEU A 106 2.88 -13.91 31.76
C LEU A 106 3.92 -12.81 31.50
N ASN A 107 3.66 -11.94 30.51
CA ASN A 107 4.54 -10.85 30.12
C ASN A 107 3.97 -9.51 30.62
N ARG A 108 4.85 -8.52 30.74
CA ARG A 108 4.42 -7.14 31.03
C ARG A 108 4.22 -6.37 29.72
N PRO A 109 3.34 -5.34 29.68
CA PRO A 109 3.16 -4.48 28.52
C PRO A 109 4.46 -3.95 27.91
N GLN A 110 5.44 -3.59 28.73
CA GLN A 110 6.75 -3.08 28.28
C GLN A 110 7.60 -4.15 27.58
N GLU A 111 7.47 -5.41 27.95
CA GLU A 111 8.17 -6.53 27.31
C GLU A 111 7.58 -6.78 25.92
N LEU A 112 6.26 -6.85 25.82
CA LEU A 112 5.56 -6.97 24.54
C LEU A 112 5.78 -5.73 23.64
N ALA A 113 5.83 -4.52 24.20
CA ALA A 113 6.16 -3.32 23.44
C ALA A 113 7.58 -3.40 22.84
N ALA A 114 8.54 -3.94 23.61
CA ALA A 114 9.93 -4.05 23.18
C ALA A 114 10.14 -5.04 22.03
N ASP A 115 9.21 -5.98 21.81
CA ASP A 115 9.22 -6.89 20.68
C ASP A 115 8.97 -6.16 19.35
N HIS A 116 8.21 -5.06 19.38
CA HIS A 116 7.79 -4.34 18.19
C HIS A 116 8.53 -3.02 17.99
N PHE A 117 8.86 -2.32 19.07
CA PHE A 117 9.50 -1.00 19.03
C PHE A 117 10.82 -1.01 19.80
N PRO A 118 11.90 -0.39 19.24
CA PRO A 118 11.89 0.55 18.12
C PRO A 118 11.95 -0.09 16.72
N ALA A 119 11.97 -1.40 16.56
CA ALA A 119 12.22 -2.07 15.29
C ALA A 119 11.29 -1.59 14.16
N THR A 120 9.97 -1.51 14.41
CA THR A 120 8.98 -1.02 13.44
C THR A 120 9.19 0.44 13.07
N SER A 121 9.48 1.31 14.06
CA SER A 121 9.80 2.73 13.79
C SER A 121 11.08 2.88 12.97
N ASP A 122 12.10 2.07 13.26
CA ASP A 122 13.36 2.07 12.54
C ASP A 122 13.22 1.55 11.11
N PHE A 123 12.35 0.56 10.88
CA PHE A 123 12.00 0.08 9.54
C PHE A 123 11.46 1.22 8.68
N PHE A 124 10.43 1.92 9.14
CA PHE A 124 9.83 3.03 8.39
C PHE A 124 10.77 4.24 8.25
N ARG A 125 11.56 4.54 9.28
CA ARG A 125 12.56 5.61 9.21
C ARG A 125 13.62 5.31 8.14
N ARG A 126 14.08 4.05 8.02
CA ARG A 126 15.00 3.63 6.95
C ARG A 126 14.31 3.67 5.59
N ALA A 127 13.15 3.06 5.45
CA ALA A 127 12.39 3.01 4.20
C ALA A 127 12.04 4.40 3.64
N SER A 128 11.80 5.38 4.51
CA SER A 128 11.45 6.76 4.15
C SER A 128 12.65 7.70 4.01
N TYR A 129 13.86 7.21 4.15
CA TYR A 129 15.09 8.06 4.18
C TYR A 129 15.06 9.10 5.31
N GLY A 130 14.39 8.80 6.40
CA GLY A 130 14.18 9.70 7.54
C GLY A 130 13.14 10.80 7.30
N LYS A 131 12.36 10.72 6.23
CA LYS A 131 11.26 11.67 5.93
C LYS A 131 10.02 11.41 6.77
N PHE A 132 9.90 10.22 7.36
CA PHE A 132 8.79 9.81 8.20
C PHE A 132 9.28 9.19 9.50
N LEU A 133 8.58 9.50 10.59
CA LEU A 133 8.78 8.92 11.91
C LEU A 133 7.46 8.41 12.48
N LEU A 134 7.37 7.11 12.68
CA LEU A 134 6.31 6.50 13.48
C LEU A 134 6.72 6.54 14.96
N HIS A 135 6.02 7.33 15.76
CA HIS A 135 6.34 7.52 17.17
C HIS A 135 5.36 6.73 18.05
N ALA A 136 5.83 5.65 18.64
CA ALA A 136 5.01 4.78 19.47
C ALA A 136 4.89 5.28 20.91
N HIS A 137 3.69 5.17 21.46
CA HIS A 137 3.33 5.48 22.85
C HIS A 137 2.73 4.22 23.52
N PRO A 138 3.56 3.22 23.90
CA PRO A 138 3.04 2.04 24.57
C PRO A 138 2.50 2.40 25.95
N GLN A 139 1.29 1.92 26.25
CA GLN A 139 0.72 2.01 27.60
C GLN A 139 1.51 1.10 28.55
N LYS A 140 1.54 1.46 29.83
CA LYS A 140 2.36 0.76 30.82
C LYS A 140 1.62 -0.35 31.55
N GLU A 141 0.31 -0.24 31.56
CA GLU A 141 -0.58 -1.11 32.31
C GLU A 141 -1.48 -1.91 31.36
N TRP A 142 -1.94 -3.05 31.84
CA TRP A 142 -2.93 -3.84 31.16
C TRP A 142 -4.32 -3.21 31.33
N VAL A 143 -4.99 -2.96 30.22
CA VAL A 143 -6.43 -2.65 30.19
C VAL A 143 -7.20 -3.97 30.27
N ARG A 144 -8.12 -4.07 31.25
CA ARG A 144 -8.86 -5.31 31.45
C ARG A 144 -10.13 -5.33 30.60
N MET A 145 -10.23 -6.32 29.73
CA MET A 145 -11.42 -6.57 28.92
C MET A 145 -12.61 -7.02 29.79
N PRO A 146 -13.85 -6.64 29.41
CA PRO A 146 -15.04 -6.98 30.21
C PRO A 146 -15.45 -8.46 30.10
N LYS A 147 -15.03 -9.16 29.04
CA LYS A 147 -15.39 -10.56 28.75
C LYS A 147 -14.14 -11.44 28.65
N ALA A 148 -14.32 -12.74 28.90
CA ALA A 148 -13.29 -13.74 28.72
C ALA A 148 -12.85 -13.84 27.26
N SER A 149 -11.56 -14.13 26.99
CA SER A 149 -11.00 -14.22 25.65
C SER A 149 -11.75 -15.21 24.76
N VAL A 150 -12.15 -16.36 25.33
CA VAL A 150 -12.92 -17.39 24.62
C VAL A 150 -14.28 -16.92 24.10
N VAL A 151 -14.85 -15.84 24.67
CA VAL A 151 -16.14 -15.29 24.22
C VAL A 151 -15.99 -14.55 22.90
N TYR A 152 -14.84 -13.90 22.70
CA TYR A 152 -14.55 -13.19 21.46
C TYR A 152 -14.19 -14.12 20.31
N ASP A 153 -13.70 -15.34 20.62
CA ASP A 153 -13.39 -16.39 19.64
C ASP A 153 -12.47 -15.87 18.51
N ILE A 154 -11.35 -15.27 18.94
CA ILE A 154 -10.37 -14.62 18.08
C ILE A 154 -9.65 -15.68 17.25
N ARG A 155 -9.79 -15.60 15.93
CA ARG A 155 -9.18 -16.52 14.96
C ARG A 155 -9.00 -15.86 13.60
N ARG A 156 -8.26 -16.47 12.70
CA ARG A 156 -8.00 -15.94 11.35
C ARG A 156 -9.31 -15.54 10.63
N ASP A 157 -10.29 -16.47 10.56
CA ASP A 157 -11.62 -16.23 9.99
C ASP A 157 -12.61 -15.79 11.07
N TRP A 158 -12.30 -14.66 11.67
CA TRP A 158 -13.02 -14.13 12.81
C TRP A 158 -14.42 -13.64 12.46
N ASP A 159 -15.41 -14.12 13.19
CA ASP A 159 -16.79 -13.68 13.02
C ASP A 159 -16.92 -12.16 13.13
N PRO A 160 -17.54 -11.46 12.15
CA PRO A 160 -17.61 -10.00 12.13
C PRO A 160 -18.29 -9.37 13.35
N GLU A 161 -19.34 -10.01 13.91
CA GLU A 161 -20.07 -9.47 15.07
C GLU A 161 -19.24 -9.60 16.35
N ARG A 162 -18.56 -10.74 16.52
CA ARG A 162 -17.63 -10.94 17.65
C ARG A 162 -16.44 -10.01 17.57
N ARG A 163 -15.89 -9.83 16.37
CA ARG A 163 -14.82 -8.86 16.11
C ARG A 163 -15.26 -7.43 16.45
N ALA A 164 -16.43 -7.00 15.97
CA ALA A 164 -16.98 -5.70 16.29
C ALA A 164 -17.20 -5.51 17.81
N THR A 165 -17.68 -6.55 18.49
CA THR A 165 -17.85 -6.54 19.95
C THR A 165 -16.52 -6.41 20.68
N TYR A 166 -15.48 -7.17 20.26
CA TYR A 166 -14.14 -7.07 20.84
C TYR A 166 -13.56 -5.66 20.70
N LEU A 167 -13.68 -5.09 19.51
CA LEU A 167 -13.10 -3.78 19.20
C LEU A 167 -13.81 -2.66 19.96
N GLN A 168 -15.14 -2.72 20.07
CA GLN A 168 -15.91 -1.77 20.89
C GLN A 168 -15.55 -1.91 22.36
N ASP A 169 -15.57 -3.14 22.90
CA ASP A 169 -15.22 -3.39 24.31
C ASP A 169 -13.77 -2.93 24.63
N ALA A 170 -12.84 -3.08 23.68
CA ALA A 170 -11.45 -2.65 23.86
C ALA A 170 -11.29 -1.12 23.90
N ILE A 171 -11.96 -0.40 23.00
CA ILE A 171 -11.95 1.07 22.99
C ILE A 171 -12.65 1.61 24.26
N ASP A 172 -13.83 1.10 24.59
CA ASP A 172 -14.58 1.52 25.78
C ASP A 172 -13.80 1.27 27.08
N ALA A 173 -13.06 0.14 27.14
CA ALA A 173 -12.25 -0.18 28.32
C ALA A 173 -11.00 0.69 28.45
N ALA A 174 -10.50 1.25 27.36
CA ALA A 174 -9.31 2.09 27.33
C ALA A 174 -9.61 3.60 27.42
N ASP A 175 -10.87 4.02 27.23
CA ASP A 175 -11.28 5.42 27.07
C ASP A 175 -10.91 6.32 28.28
N ASP A 176 -10.99 5.78 29.49
CA ASP A 176 -10.61 6.53 30.71
C ASP A 176 -9.09 6.78 30.85
N ASP A 177 -8.26 5.94 30.19
CA ASP A 177 -6.80 5.95 30.34
C ASP A 177 -6.07 6.50 29.10
N VAL A 178 -6.73 6.56 27.95
CA VAL A 178 -6.15 6.91 26.64
C VAL A 178 -6.95 8.02 25.98
N ASP A 179 -6.36 9.19 25.81
CA ASP A 179 -6.90 10.29 24.99
C ASP A 179 -6.66 9.97 23.51
N PHE A 180 -7.63 9.34 22.85
CA PHE A 180 -7.54 8.92 21.45
C PHE A 180 -7.39 10.08 20.46
N SER A 181 -7.77 11.31 20.85
CA SER A 181 -7.63 12.49 19.98
C SER A 181 -6.17 12.86 19.68
N ARG A 182 -5.22 12.25 20.40
CA ARG A 182 -3.78 12.52 20.27
C ARG A 182 -3.03 11.58 19.34
N TYR A 183 -3.72 10.57 18.79
CA TYR A 183 -3.06 9.49 18.07
C TYR A 183 -3.64 9.29 16.67
N ASP A 184 -2.74 9.05 15.72
CA ASP A 184 -3.08 8.78 14.32
C ASP A 184 -3.26 7.29 14.05
N VAL A 185 -2.63 6.44 14.88
CA VAL A 185 -2.64 4.98 14.76
C VAL A 185 -2.93 4.34 16.12
N VAL A 186 -3.78 3.32 16.12
CA VAL A 186 -4.13 2.56 17.33
C VAL A 186 -3.74 1.09 17.14
N TYR A 187 -2.87 0.59 18.02
CA TYR A 187 -2.52 -0.82 18.16
C TYR A 187 -3.22 -1.41 19.40
N LEU A 188 -3.95 -2.50 19.20
CA LEU A 188 -4.58 -3.28 20.26
C LEU A 188 -3.85 -4.61 20.40
N VAL A 189 -3.04 -4.75 21.44
CA VAL A 189 -2.23 -5.93 21.70
C VAL A 189 -2.92 -6.79 22.76
N ALA A 190 -3.39 -7.96 22.38
CA ALA A 190 -3.99 -8.89 23.32
C ALA A 190 -2.92 -9.64 24.13
N ASP A 191 -3.29 -10.08 25.33
CA ASP A 191 -2.50 -11.05 26.09
C ASP A 191 -2.28 -12.32 25.23
N PRO A 192 -1.04 -12.62 24.80
CA PRO A 192 -0.77 -13.73 23.91
C PRO A 192 -0.99 -15.11 24.55
N ASP A 193 -1.10 -15.17 25.89
CA ASP A 193 -1.31 -16.40 26.65
C ASP A 193 -2.79 -16.68 26.91
N ALA A 194 -3.69 -15.79 26.50
CA ALA A 194 -5.12 -15.96 26.70
C ALA A 194 -5.69 -17.10 25.83
N PRO A 195 -6.53 -18.00 26.38
CA PRO A 195 -6.92 -19.25 25.69
C PRO A 195 -7.78 -19.05 24.45
N GLY A 196 -8.43 -17.88 24.30
CA GLY A 196 -9.25 -17.52 23.15
C GLY A 196 -8.54 -16.67 22.09
N VAL A 197 -7.22 -16.53 22.16
CA VAL A 197 -6.41 -15.73 21.22
C VAL A 197 -5.62 -16.66 20.29
N ASP A 198 -5.82 -16.47 18.99
CA ASP A 198 -5.07 -17.13 17.93
C ASP A 198 -4.14 -16.13 17.26
N SER A 199 -2.84 -16.42 17.20
CA SER A 199 -1.82 -15.55 16.61
C SER A 199 -2.07 -15.24 15.14
N ASP A 200 -2.65 -16.18 14.38
CA ASP A 200 -2.97 -16.01 12.97
C ASP A 200 -4.07 -14.98 12.70
N ALA A 201 -4.65 -14.40 13.75
CA ALA A 201 -5.69 -13.39 13.67
C ALA A 201 -5.16 -11.94 13.61
N THR A 202 -3.84 -11.74 13.76
CA THR A 202 -3.21 -10.40 13.65
C THR A 202 -3.55 -9.76 12.30
N LYS A 203 -4.11 -8.55 12.32
CA LYS A 203 -4.54 -7.82 11.12
C LYS A 203 -4.94 -6.38 11.38
N VAL A 204 -4.98 -5.59 10.32
CA VAL A 204 -5.70 -4.30 10.32
C VAL A 204 -7.20 -4.53 10.16
N VAL A 205 -7.99 -3.88 11.00
CA VAL A 205 -9.44 -3.85 10.88
C VAL A 205 -9.90 -2.45 10.50
N ASN A 206 -10.47 -2.32 9.32
CA ASN A 206 -11.14 -1.11 8.87
C ASN A 206 -12.60 -1.16 9.31
N PHE A 207 -13.12 -0.04 9.82
CA PHE A 207 -14.51 0.07 10.25
C PHE A 207 -15.39 0.66 9.15
N ASP A 208 -16.49 0.02 8.82
CA ASP A 208 -17.53 0.59 7.95
C ASP A 208 -18.12 1.88 8.55
N ARG A 209 -18.25 1.89 9.88
CA ARG A 209 -18.63 3.04 10.67
C ARG A 209 -17.53 3.27 11.72
N PRO A 210 -16.86 4.43 11.66
CA PRO A 210 -15.82 4.75 12.65
C PRO A 210 -16.34 4.62 14.09
N LEU A 211 -15.51 4.10 14.97
CA LEU A 211 -15.75 4.23 16.41
C LEU A 211 -15.42 5.67 16.83
N SER A 212 -16.03 6.15 17.91
CA SER A 212 -15.81 7.50 18.39
C SER A 212 -15.39 7.45 19.86
N ALA A 213 -14.25 8.04 20.19
CA ALA A 213 -13.73 8.23 21.52
C ALA A 213 -13.05 9.61 21.61
N ASP A 214 -13.18 10.34 22.69
CA ASP A 214 -12.59 11.68 22.91
C ASP A 214 -12.86 12.70 21.79
N GLY A 215 -13.96 12.55 21.07
CA GLY A 215 -14.29 13.39 19.90
C GLY A 215 -13.48 13.07 18.65
N ALA A 216 -12.64 12.05 18.67
CA ALA A 216 -11.93 11.52 17.51
C ALA A 216 -12.71 10.38 16.85
N GLU A 217 -12.56 10.27 15.53
CA GLU A 217 -13.05 9.13 14.74
C GLU A 217 -11.94 8.10 14.55
N ILE A 218 -12.09 6.93 15.14
CA ILE A 218 -11.20 5.78 14.96
C ILE A 218 -11.73 4.98 13.76
N ARG A 219 -11.08 5.15 12.61
CA ARG A 219 -11.50 4.52 11.33
C ARG A 219 -10.94 3.13 11.14
N ARG A 220 -9.85 2.81 11.83
CA ARG A 220 -9.18 1.51 11.81
C ARG A 220 -8.32 1.31 13.03
N VAL A 221 -8.05 0.06 13.31
CA VAL A 221 -7.10 -0.36 14.34
C VAL A 221 -6.25 -1.50 13.81
N VAL A 222 -5.05 -1.65 14.35
CA VAL A 222 -4.24 -2.85 14.17
C VAL A 222 -4.47 -3.75 15.39
N THR A 223 -5.01 -4.93 15.18
CA THR A 223 -5.12 -5.95 16.22
C THR A 223 -3.88 -6.84 16.18
N VAL A 224 -3.21 -6.97 17.31
CA VAL A 224 -1.96 -7.75 17.46
C VAL A 224 -2.22 -8.90 18.42
N PHE A 225 -2.12 -10.12 17.90
CA PHE A 225 -2.37 -11.36 18.62
C PHE A 225 -1.13 -12.26 18.67
N GLU A 226 -0.01 -11.71 18.24
CA GLU A 226 1.26 -12.40 18.16
C GLU A 226 1.67 -13.04 19.49
N ARG A 227 2.26 -14.23 19.40
CA ARG A 227 2.93 -14.85 20.54
C ARG A 227 4.20 -14.09 20.89
N HIS A 228 4.76 -14.35 22.01
CA HIS A 228 6.03 -13.77 22.44
C HIS A 228 7.17 -14.80 22.27
N PRO A 229 8.23 -14.53 21.48
CA PRO A 229 8.42 -13.37 20.61
C PRO A 229 7.54 -13.42 19.36
N PRO A 230 7.15 -12.26 18.79
CA PRO A 230 6.34 -12.20 17.60
C PRO A 230 7.13 -12.49 16.32
N ASP A 231 6.43 -12.69 15.24
CA ASP A 231 7.02 -12.79 13.92
C ASP A 231 7.74 -11.49 13.52
N ARG A 232 8.88 -11.68 12.83
CA ARG A 232 9.68 -10.54 12.34
C ARG A 232 8.86 -9.68 11.39
N ASN A 233 8.92 -8.36 11.56
CA ASN A 233 8.26 -7.35 10.73
C ASN A 233 6.72 -7.43 10.66
N VAL A 234 6.04 -8.30 11.41
CA VAL A 234 4.58 -8.39 11.38
C VAL A 234 3.92 -7.02 11.61
N LEU A 235 4.39 -6.25 12.59
CA LEU A 235 3.81 -4.93 12.85
C LEU A 235 4.16 -3.90 11.76
N ALA A 236 5.28 -4.04 11.05
CA ALA A 236 5.60 -3.21 9.90
C ALA A 236 4.68 -3.52 8.72
N HIS A 237 4.38 -4.81 8.46
CA HIS A 237 3.41 -5.25 7.47
C HIS A 237 2.02 -4.67 7.75
N GLU A 238 1.47 -4.92 8.95
CA GLU A 238 0.15 -4.42 9.32
C GLU A 238 0.06 -2.89 9.30
N THR A 239 1.13 -2.21 9.71
CA THR A 239 1.18 -0.74 9.63
C THR A 239 1.21 -0.25 8.17
N GLY A 240 1.76 -1.03 7.24
CA GLY A 240 1.68 -0.77 5.80
C GLY A 240 0.23 -0.64 5.32
N HIS A 241 -0.67 -1.49 5.80
CA HIS A 241 -2.10 -1.39 5.50
C HIS A 241 -2.75 -0.13 6.10
N VAL A 242 -2.29 0.33 7.27
CA VAL A 242 -2.73 1.62 7.82
C VAL A 242 -2.36 2.77 6.87
N PHE A 243 -1.31 2.62 6.07
CA PHE A 243 -0.86 3.59 5.06
C PHE A 243 -1.37 3.28 3.64
N ASP A 244 -2.48 2.58 3.52
CA ASP A 244 -3.14 2.26 2.24
C ASP A 244 -2.27 1.41 1.28
N LEU A 245 -1.41 0.53 1.81
CA LEU A 245 -0.67 -0.44 0.99
C LEU A 245 -1.42 -1.78 0.93
N PRO A 246 -1.48 -2.43 -0.25
CA PRO A 246 -2.13 -3.74 -0.43
C PRO A 246 -1.24 -4.88 0.06
N ASP A 247 -1.85 -6.06 0.33
CA ASP A 247 -1.12 -7.32 0.34
C ASP A 247 -0.55 -7.61 -1.05
N LEU A 248 0.69 -8.04 -1.10
CA LEU A 248 1.38 -8.45 -2.32
C LEU A 248 1.56 -9.95 -2.43
N TYR A 249 1.26 -10.71 -1.39
CA TYR A 249 1.30 -12.17 -1.45
C TYR A 249 0.18 -12.72 -2.36
N HIS A 250 0.40 -13.89 -2.92
CA HIS A 250 -0.63 -14.63 -3.63
C HIS A 250 -1.61 -15.24 -2.63
N ARG A 251 -2.91 -15.06 -2.87
CA ARG A 251 -3.94 -15.72 -2.07
C ARG A 251 -4.51 -16.90 -2.85
N PRO A 252 -4.15 -18.16 -2.51
CA PRO A 252 -4.66 -19.31 -3.20
C PRO A 252 -6.19 -19.41 -3.10
N GLU A 253 -6.86 -19.73 -4.23
CA GLU A 253 -8.33 -19.85 -4.30
C GLU A 253 -8.87 -20.97 -3.36
N ASP A 254 -8.06 -21.99 -3.10
CA ASP A 254 -8.43 -23.16 -2.28
C ASP A 254 -8.31 -22.95 -0.76
N GLY A 255 -8.14 -21.72 -0.31
CA GLY A 255 -8.18 -21.38 1.11
C GLY A 255 -6.98 -21.81 1.95
N GLY A 256 -5.81 -22.04 1.36
CA GLY A 256 -4.58 -22.23 2.11
C GLY A 256 -3.59 -23.28 1.60
N TYR A 257 -3.91 -23.97 0.53
CA TYR A 257 -2.99 -24.88 -0.15
C TYR A 257 -2.39 -24.16 -1.36
N GLY A 258 -1.12 -23.80 -1.29
CA GLY A 258 -0.40 -23.15 -2.35
C GLY A 258 0.73 -22.30 -1.78
N ASP A 259 1.57 -21.79 -2.65
CA ASP A 259 2.68 -20.94 -2.27
C ASP A 259 2.22 -19.48 -2.26
N TRP A 260 2.27 -18.83 -1.11
CA TRP A 260 1.79 -17.46 -0.90
C TRP A 260 2.77 -16.42 -1.41
N ASP A 261 4.06 -16.75 -1.49
CA ASP A 261 5.12 -15.79 -1.77
C ASP A 261 5.46 -15.65 -3.26
N THR A 262 4.68 -16.28 -4.15
CA THR A 262 4.96 -16.37 -5.60
C THR A 262 4.93 -15.06 -6.37
N HIS A 263 4.27 -14.02 -5.87
CA HIS A 263 4.17 -12.74 -6.58
C HIS A 263 5.43 -11.86 -6.41
N VAL A 264 5.95 -11.79 -5.20
CA VAL A 264 7.04 -10.84 -4.89
C VAL A 264 8.20 -11.47 -4.11
N GLY A 265 8.05 -12.71 -3.61
CA GLY A 265 9.09 -13.37 -2.82
C GLY A 265 9.56 -12.51 -1.65
N ASP A 266 10.86 -12.36 -1.53
CA ASP A 266 11.53 -11.62 -0.45
C ASP A 266 11.40 -10.08 -0.52
N TRP A 267 10.91 -9.50 -1.65
CA TRP A 267 11.24 -8.15 -2.09
C TRP A 267 10.37 -7.00 -1.55
N ASP A 268 9.41 -7.23 -0.70
CA ASP A 268 8.63 -6.19 -0.01
C ASP A 268 7.93 -6.79 1.22
N VAL A 269 7.92 -6.08 2.33
CA VAL A 269 7.27 -6.52 3.57
C VAL A 269 5.77 -6.78 3.39
N MET A 270 5.12 -6.13 2.42
CA MET A 270 3.71 -6.37 2.10
C MET A 270 3.47 -7.69 1.36
N GLY A 271 4.52 -8.33 0.84
CA GLY A 271 4.51 -9.70 0.33
C GLY A 271 4.75 -10.72 1.43
N SER A 272 5.87 -10.55 2.15
CA SER A 272 6.21 -11.44 3.26
C SER A 272 6.97 -10.69 4.35
N GLN A 273 6.49 -10.80 5.59
CA GLN A 273 7.19 -10.28 6.76
C GLN A 273 8.51 -11.01 7.03
N PHE A 274 8.68 -12.21 6.47
CA PHE A 274 9.88 -13.04 6.62
C PHE A 274 10.91 -12.84 5.50
N GLY A 275 10.61 -12.06 4.48
CA GLY A 275 11.48 -11.81 3.34
C GLY A 275 12.88 -11.33 3.73
N LEU A 276 13.90 -11.68 2.94
CA LEU A 276 15.29 -11.29 3.15
C LEU A 276 15.57 -9.83 2.73
N ALA A 277 14.72 -9.29 1.85
CA ALA A 277 14.79 -7.93 1.31
C ALA A 277 13.45 -7.17 1.51
N PRO A 278 12.98 -7.00 2.77
CA PRO A 278 11.63 -6.52 3.06
C PRO A 278 11.43 -5.01 2.85
N ASP A 279 12.44 -4.27 2.38
CA ASP A 279 12.25 -2.83 2.13
C ASP A 279 11.16 -2.61 1.07
N LEU A 280 10.33 -1.61 1.28
CA LEU A 280 9.22 -1.31 0.38
C LEU A 280 9.71 -1.01 -1.04
N PHE A 281 9.01 -1.52 -2.06
CA PHE A 281 9.26 -1.17 -3.46
C PHE A 281 9.31 0.35 -3.68
N GLY A 282 10.10 0.79 -4.64
CA GLY A 282 10.15 2.19 -5.06
C GLY A 282 8.78 2.76 -5.41
N TRP A 283 7.87 1.92 -5.97
CA TRP A 283 6.48 2.30 -6.22
C TRP A 283 5.72 2.64 -4.94
N HIS A 284 5.83 1.81 -3.90
CA HIS A 284 5.24 2.07 -2.58
C HIS A 284 5.82 3.34 -1.96
N LYS A 285 7.15 3.50 -2.00
CA LYS A 285 7.81 4.72 -1.48
C LYS A 285 7.35 5.97 -2.23
N TRP A 286 7.09 5.87 -3.54
CA TRP A 286 6.54 6.97 -4.33
C TRP A 286 5.08 7.27 -3.94
N LYS A 287 4.24 6.24 -3.77
CA LYS A 287 2.85 6.38 -3.29
C LYS A 287 2.80 7.07 -1.91
N LEU A 288 3.70 6.70 -1.00
CA LEU A 288 3.77 7.26 0.36
C LEU A 288 4.39 8.67 0.40
N GLY A 289 4.86 9.21 -0.75
CA GLY A 289 5.49 10.52 -0.83
C GLY A 289 6.96 10.54 -0.39
N TRP A 290 7.59 9.38 -0.21
CA TRP A 290 8.99 9.28 0.21
C TRP A 290 9.97 9.40 -0.96
N LEU A 291 9.55 9.06 -2.19
CA LEU A 291 10.25 9.42 -3.42
C LEU A 291 9.60 10.66 -4.03
N GLY A 292 10.42 11.67 -4.29
CA GLY A 292 10.00 12.87 -5.00
C GLY A 292 10.06 12.69 -6.52
N ARG A 293 9.45 13.59 -7.28
CA ARG A 293 9.44 13.57 -8.74
C ARG A 293 10.84 13.50 -9.35
N ALA A 294 11.84 14.13 -8.73
CA ALA A 294 13.22 14.12 -9.22
C ALA A 294 13.92 12.76 -9.05
N GLU A 295 13.38 11.88 -8.19
CA GLU A 295 13.90 10.53 -7.92
C GLU A 295 13.26 9.47 -8.82
N VAL A 296 12.20 9.85 -9.57
CA VAL A 296 11.45 8.94 -10.46
C VAL A 296 11.63 9.36 -11.91
N ARG A 297 12.14 8.44 -12.75
CA ARG A 297 12.29 8.65 -14.20
C ARG A 297 11.18 7.95 -14.94
N CYS A 298 10.34 8.73 -15.63
CA CYS A 298 9.37 8.20 -16.58
C CYS A 298 10.05 8.00 -17.94
N VAL A 299 10.26 6.76 -18.31
CA VAL A 299 10.92 6.41 -19.58
C VAL A 299 9.96 6.61 -20.75
N ASN A 300 10.38 7.39 -21.76
CA ASN A 300 9.57 7.77 -22.92
C ASN A 300 8.25 8.48 -22.57
N GLY A 301 8.15 9.08 -21.38
CA GLY A 301 7.01 9.89 -20.97
C GLY A 301 7.00 11.26 -21.66
N ALA A 302 5.82 11.70 -22.14
CA ALA A 302 5.66 12.88 -22.99
C ALA A 302 5.91 14.24 -22.30
N ASP A 303 6.23 14.31 -21.00
CA ASP A 303 6.17 15.56 -20.23
C ASP A 303 7.44 16.40 -20.18
N GLU A 304 8.55 15.93 -20.69
CA GLU A 304 9.73 16.76 -20.93
C GLU A 304 10.43 16.34 -22.21
N ALA A 305 9.74 16.43 -23.36
CA ALA A 305 10.44 16.46 -24.59
C ALA A 305 11.08 17.86 -24.75
N PRO A 306 12.40 18.03 -24.50
CA PRO A 306 13.11 19.00 -25.32
C PRO A 306 12.88 18.57 -26.78
N ALA A 307 12.84 19.51 -27.70
CA ALA A 307 12.57 19.29 -29.13
C ALA A 307 13.49 18.25 -29.83
N SER A 308 14.13 17.36 -29.09
CA SER A 308 15.01 16.25 -29.48
C SER A 308 14.53 14.88 -28.95
N ALA A 309 13.26 14.73 -28.52
CA ALA A 309 12.72 13.40 -28.22
C ALA A 309 12.77 12.55 -29.48
N GLY A 310 13.54 11.48 -29.43
CA GLY A 310 13.61 10.50 -30.47
C GLY A 310 12.25 9.89 -30.80
N PRO A 311 12.10 9.21 -31.93
CA PRO A 311 10.84 8.60 -32.31
C PRO A 311 10.38 7.60 -31.24
N PRO A 312 9.05 7.32 -31.12
CA PRO A 312 8.53 6.25 -30.27
C PRO A 312 9.32 4.95 -30.56
N GLY A 313 9.85 4.32 -29.48
CA GLY A 313 10.71 3.15 -29.61
C GLY A 313 12.21 3.43 -29.40
N GLY A 314 12.57 4.57 -28.82
CA GLY A 314 13.96 4.92 -28.48
C GLY A 314 14.52 4.15 -27.28
N ALA A 315 15.85 4.03 -27.24
CA ALA A 315 16.58 3.55 -26.08
C ALA A 315 16.93 4.75 -25.19
N GLU A 316 16.69 4.59 -23.87
CA GLU A 316 17.08 5.56 -22.85
C GLU A 316 18.10 4.91 -21.90
N ILE A 317 19.10 5.68 -21.49
CA ILE A 317 20.09 5.25 -20.50
C ILE A 317 19.75 5.97 -19.18
N VAL A 318 19.53 5.18 -18.14
CA VAL A 318 19.19 5.66 -16.78
C VAL A 318 20.24 5.15 -15.81
N THR A 319 20.72 6.02 -14.93
CA THR A 319 21.53 5.61 -13.77
C THR A 319 20.65 5.52 -12.56
N LEU A 320 20.52 4.31 -12.00
CA LEU A 320 19.71 4.00 -10.82
C LEU A 320 20.60 3.99 -9.58
N GLU A 321 20.31 4.87 -8.63
CA GLU A 321 20.87 4.78 -7.27
C GLU A 321 20.22 3.60 -6.54
N PRO A 322 20.97 2.88 -5.69
CA PRO A 322 20.37 1.83 -4.87
C PRO A 322 19.19 2.35 -4.05
N LEU A 323 18.06 1.62 -4.09
CA LEU A 323 16.82 2.08 -3.47
C LEU A 323 17.00 2.37 -1.98
N ALA A 324 17.74 1.53 -1.26
CA ALA A 324 17.97 1.69 0.19
C ALA A 324 19.06 2.75 0.54
N ALA A 325 19.80 3.28 -0.44
CA ALA A 325 20.88 4.23 -0.16
C ALA A 325 20.35 5.54 0.42
N ALA A 326 20.92 6.00 1.51
CA ALA A 326 20.57 7.29 2.09
C ALA A 326 20.90 8.44 1.12
N PRO A 327 20.07 9.49 1.00
CA PRO A 327 20.38 10.67 0.19
C PRO A 327 21.67 11.35 0.66
N VAL A 328 22.56 11.67 -0.27
CA VAL A 328 23.78 12.41 0.06
C VAL A 328 23.41 13.86 0.35
N ARG A 329 23.73 14.36 1.55
CA ARG A 329 23.47 15.76 1.93
C ARG A 329 24.17 16.71 0.97
N GLY A 330 23.39 17.58 0.29
CA GLY A 330 23.92 18.57 -0.67
C GLY A 330 24.36 17.98 -2.02
N GLY A 331 24.15 16.70 -2.27
CA GLY A 331 24.34 16.06 -3.58
C GLY A 331 23.14 16.29 -4.52
N SER A 332 23.34 16.02 -5.81
CA SER A 332 22.22 15.91 -6.75
C SER A 332 21.35 14.72 -6.34
N VAL A 333 20.05 14.88 -6.44
CA VAL A 333 19.10 13.79 -6.22
C VAL A 333 19.21 12.85 -7.44
N GLY A 334 19.63 11.60 -7.20
CA GLY A 334 19.71 10.56 -8.25
C GLY A 334 18.37 9.86 -8.50
N THR A 335 18.23 9.24 -9.67
CA THR A 335 17.06 8.42 -9.98
C THR A 335 17.09 7.12 -9.16
N ARG A 336 16.00 6.77 -8.50
CA ARG A 336 15.86 5.52 -7.72
C ARG A 336 14.86 4.57 -8.34
N LEU A 337 13.92 5.11 -9.13
CA LEU A 337 12.87 4.34 -9.78
C LEU A 337 12.75 4.80 -11.23
N ALA A 338 12.90 3.89 -12.17
CA ALA A 338 12.52 4.11 -13.57
C ALA A 338 11.19 3.40 -13.85
N VAL A 339 10.31 4.07 -14.60
CA VAL A 339 8.96 3.57 -14.88
C VAL A 339 8.66 3.61 -16.37
N VAL A 340 8.22 2.49 -16.91
CA VAL A 340 7.75 2.36 -18.31
C VAL A 340 6.25 2.11 -18.26
N ARG A 341 5.46 2.96 -18.91
CA ARG A 341 4.03 2.76 -19.06
C ARG A 341 3.75 1.56 -19.96
N THR A 342 3.03 0.55 -19.48
CA THR A 342 2.71 -0.67 -20.24
C THR A 342 1.22 -0.77 -20.59
N GLY A 343 0.39 0.08 -19.99
CA GLY A 343 -1.05 0.15 -20.23
C GLY A 343 -1.69 1.34 -19.54
N HIS A 344 -3.01 1.42 -19.59
CA HIS A 344 -3.74 2.50 -18.92
C HIS A 344 -3.56 2.44 -17.40
N ASN A 345 -3.70 1.25 -16.82
CA ASN A 345 -3.58 0.99 -15.39
C ASN A 345 -2.39 0.09 -15.04
N SER A 346 -1.36 0.05 -15.88
CA SER A 346 -0.20 -0.79 -15.63
C SER A 346 1.11 -0.14 -16.04
N VAL A 347 2.17 -0.46 -15.30
CA VAL A 347 3.55 -0.05 -15.57
C VAL A 347 4.51 -1.21 -15.33
N LEU A 348 5.69 -1.12 -15.93
CA LEU A 348 6.89 -1.81 -15.52
C LEU A 348 7.73 -0.84 -14.69
N ALA A 349 8.03 -1.21 -13.48
CA ALA A 349 8.91 -0.48 -12.58
C ALA A 349 10.28 -1.17 -12.52
N ILE A 350 11.33 -0.37 -12.39
CA ILE A 350 12.74 -0.79 -12.47
C ILE A 350 13.50 -0.04 -11.40
N GLU A 351 14.13 -0.77 -10.47
CA GLU A 351 14.89 -0.19 -9.36
C GLU A 351 16.15 -1.00 -9.07
N ALA A 352 17.12 -0.42 -8.37
CA ALA A 352 18.32 -1.14 -7.96
C ALA A 352 18.21 -1.55 -6.49
N ARG A 353 18.35 -2.85 -6.20
CA ARG A 353 18.35 -3.41 -4.83
C ARG A 353 19.77 -3.75 -4.41
N SER A 354 20.06 -3.57 -3.13
CA SER A 354 21.37 -3.85 -2.54
C SER A 354 21.23 -4.34 -1.10
N ALA A 355 22.17 -5.13 -0.62
CA ALA A 355 22.21 -5.68 0.74
C ALA A 355 22.50 -4.61 1.79
N THR A 356 21.61 -3.62 1.91
CA THR A 356 21.74 -2.48 2.84
C THR A 356 20.39 -2.05 3.40
N GLY A 357 20.39 -1.42 4.57
CA GLY A 357 19.18 -0.87 5.18
C GLY A 357 18.22 -1.96 5.65
N ASN A 358 16.99 -1.97 5.14
CA ASN A 358 16.02 -3.03 5.45
C ASN A 358 16.31 -4.33 4.67
N ASP A 359 17.10 -4.26 3.60
CA ASP A 359 17.46 -5.39 2.73
C ASP A 359 18.81 -6.01 3.07
N GLU A 360 19.36 -5.75 4.26
CA GLU A 360 20.71 -6.18 4.63
C GLU A 360 20.92 -7.70 4.60
N LEU A 361 19.85 -8.48 4.62
CA LEU A 361 19.89 -9.95 4.60
C LEU A 361 19.74 -10.54 3.19
N THR A 362 19.48 -9.75 2.15
CA THR A 362 19.38 -10.31 0.80
C THR A 362 20.69 -10.95 0.36
N CYS A 363 20.61 -12.12 -0.26
CA CYS A 363 21.78 -12.79 -0.82
C CYS A 363 22.10 -12.33 -2.25
N THR A 364 21.23 -11.55 -2.88
CA THR A 364 21.39 -11.04 -4.25
C THR A 364 21.20 -9.53 -4.29
N GLU A 365 21.97 -8.88 -5.14
CA GLU A 365 21.84 -7.45 -5.47
C GLU A 365 21.66 -7.31 -6.96
N GLY A 366 21.10 -6.23 -7.44
CA GLY A 366 20.97 -5.99 -8.88
C GLY A 366 19.81 -5.07 -9.25
N VAL A 367 19.46 -5.08 -10.52
CA VAL A 367 18.36 -4.30 -11.07
C VAL A 367 17.09 -5.15 -11.07
N LEU A 368 16.18 -4.86 -10.15
CA LEU A 368 14.92 -5.56 -9.99
C LEU A 368 13.85 -4.97 -10.91
N LEU A 369 13.11 -5.85 -11.58
CA LEU A 369 12.00 -5.51 -12.45
C LEU A 369 10.70 -6.03 -11.85
N TYR A 370 9.65 -5.22 -11.86
CA TYR A 370 8.33 -5.67 -11.43
C TYR A 370 7.19 -4.95 -12.15
N ARG A 371 6.06 -5.63 -12.29
CA ARG A 371 4.85 -5.06 -12.86
C ARG A 371 3.98 -4.50 -11.75
N VAL A 372 3.39 -3.32 -12.01
CA VAL A 372 2.37 -2.73 -11.14
C VAL A 372 1.05 -2.70 -11.90
N ARG A 373 0.00 -3.22 -11.29
CA ARG A 373 -1.36 -3.30 -11.84
C ARG A 373 -2.33 -2.54 -10.93
N GLY A 374 -2.73 -1.36 -11.34
CA GLY A 374 -3.61 -0.49 -10.54
C GLY A 374 -5.04 -1.01 -10.35
N GLU A 375 -5.46 -2.00 -11.13
CA GLU A 375 -6.80 -2.61 -11.05
C GLU A 375 -6.83 -3.87 -10.18
N ALA A 376 -5.66 -4.49 -9.90
CA ALA A 376 -5.60 -5.69 -9.08
C ALA A 376 -5.88 -5.34 -7.61
N ALA A 377 -6.68 -6.16 -6.96
CA ALA A 377 -6.97 -6.02 -5.55
C ALA A 377 -5.83 -6.54 -4.67
N SER A 378 -5.89 -6.23 -3.38
CA SER A 378 -5.02 -6.81 -2.35
C SER A 378 -5.07 -8.34 -2.41
N GLY A 379 -3.91 -9.00 -2.50
CA GLY A 379 -3.80 -10.45 -2.65
C GLY A 379 -3.95 -11.01 -4.07
N ASP A 380 -4.28 -10.16 -5.07
CA ASP A 380 -4.46 -10.57 -6.48
C ASP A 380 -3.27 -10.15 -7.38
N GLY A 381 -2.10 -9.97 -6.79
CA GLY A 381 -0.88 -9.55 -7.49
C GLY A 381 -0.93 -8.12 -8.01
N PRO A 382 -1.22 -7.11 -7.16
CA PRO A 382 -1.13 -5.69 -7.56
C PRO A 382 0.31 -5.29 -7.91
N ILE A 383 1.30 -5.98 -7.36
CA ILE A 383 2.69 -5.98 -7.81
C ILE A 383 3.14 -7.42 -8.04
N GLU A 384 3.88 -7.65 -9.12
CA GLU A 384 4.49 -8.93 -9.44
C GLU A 384 5.94 -8.72 -9.89
N VAL A 385 6.87 -9.35 -9.20
CA VAL A 385 8.28 -9.38 -9.60
C VAL A 385 8.42 -10.16 -10.92
N VAL A 386 9.25 -9.64 -11.81
CA VAL A 386 9.59 -10.32 -13.06
C VAL A 386 10.79 -11.21 -12.75
N ASP A 387 10.58 -12.50 -12.77
CA ASP A 387 11.69 -13.44 -12.72
C ASP A 387 12.51 -13.31 -14.01
N THR A 388 13.75 -12.85 -13.89
CA THR A 388 14.65 -12.69 -15.02
C THR A 388 15.58 -13.89 -15.21
N HIS A 389 15.55 -14.86 -14.29
CA HIS A 389 16.36 -16.08 -14.27
C HIS A 389 15.51 -17.36 -14.03
N PRO A 390 14.48 -17.63 -14.85
CA PRO A 390 13.44 -18.63 -14.56
C PRO A 390 13.95 -20.07 -14.45
N GLU A 391 15.22 -20.31 -14.74
CA GLU A 391 15.84 -21.65 -14.69
C GLU A 391 16.74 -21.83 -13.45
N THR A 392 16.85 -20.80 -12.61
CA THR A 392 17.72 -20.78 -11.42
C THR A 392 16.98 -20.25 -10.20
N GLU A 393 17.61 -20.38 -9.05
CA GLU A 393 17.10 -19.90 -7.77
C GLU A 393 18.27 -19.49 -6.86
N ALA A 394 18.02 -18.65 -5.87
CA ALA A 394 19.04 -18.23 -4.92
C ALA A 394 18.54 -18.27 -3.46
N CYS A 395 19.45 -18.02 -2.52
CA CYS A 395 19.24 -17.96 -1.07
C CYS A 395 18.76 -19.28 -0.42
N GLY A 396 18.41 -20.31 -1.18
CA GLY A 396 17.98 -21.61 -0.68
C GLY A 396 16.86 -21.51 0.35
N ASP A 397 16.95 -22.29 1.41
CA ASP A 397 15.94 -22.35 2.49
C ASP A 397 15.82 -21.05 3.33
N GLU A 398 16.69 -20.06 3.12
CA GLU A 398 16.61 -18.77 3.81
C GLU A 398 15.61 -17.82 3.14
N SER A 399 15.39 -17.96 1.82
CA SER A 399 14.39 -17.22 1.06
C SER A 399 12.99 -17.76 1.30
N VAL A 400 12.00 -16.87 1.35
CA VAL A 400 10.59 -17.28 1.39
C VAL A 400 10.12 -17.84 0.04
N TYR A 401 10.79 -17.46 -1.06
CA TYR A 401 10.53 -18.00 -2.40
C TYR A 401 11.81 -17.95 -3.26
N PRO A 402 12.68 -18.97 -3.17
CA PRO A 402 13.97 -19.04 -3.85
C PRO A 402 13.96 -18.72 -5.36
N PRO A 403 12.92 -19.09 -6.15
CA PRO A 403 12.86 -18.75 -7.58
C PRO A 403 12.84 -17.26 -7.89
N LEU A 404 12.42 -16.41 -6.96
CA LEU A 404 12.44 -14.94 -7.13
C LEU A 404 13.62 -14.28 -6.40
N ALA A 405 14.39 -15.04 -5.62
CA ALA A 405 15.50 -14.45 -4.87
C ALA A 405 16.65 -14.01 -5.78
N ASP A 406 16.83 -14.60 -6.98
CA ASP A 406 17.79 -14.18 -7.99
C ASP A 406 17.18 -13.38 -9.15
N ALA A 407 15.94 -12.90 -8.99
CA ALA A 407 15.25 -12.09 -10.00
C ALA A 407 16.01 -10.81 -10.47
N PRO A 408 16.90 -10.14 -9.65
CA PRO A 408 17.60 -8.95 -10.11
C PRO A 408 18.63 -9.23 -11.21
N LEU A 409 18.57 -8.46 -12.32
CA LEU A 409 19.56 -8.48 -13.39
C LEU A 409 20.93 -7.99 -12.92
N GLN A 410 21.98 -8.69 -13.39
CA GLN A 410 23.39 -8.39 -13.14
C GLN A 410 24.01 -7.59 -14.29
N VAL A 411 25.21 -7.04 -14.07
CA VAL A 411 25.97 -6.33 -15.11
C VAL A 411 26.25 -7.26 -16.31
N GLY A 412 25.92 -6.78 -17.49
CA GLY A 412 26.05 -7.52 -18.75
C GLY A 412 24.81 -8.32 -19.14
N GLU A 413 23.82 -8.42 -18.27
CA GLU A 413 22.60 -9.16 -18.53
C GLU A 413 21.54 -8.29 -19.19
N THR A 414 20.62 -8.98 -19.90
CA THR A 414 19.51 -8.35 -20.60
C THR A 414 18.27 -9.20 -20.49
N PHE A 415 17.15 -8.56 -20.18
CA PHE A 415 15.85 -9.22 -20.19
C PHE A 415 14.82 -8.43 -21.00
N THR A 416 13.93 -9.15 -21.70
CA THR A 416 12.82 -8.54 -22.43
C THR A 416 11.51 -8.89 -21.76
N VAL A 417 10.91 -7.89 -21.12
CA VAL A 417 9.60 -8.04 -20.51
C VAL A 417 8.54 -8.03 -21.61
N PRO A 418 7.75 -9.10 -21.76
CA PRO A 418 6.68 -9.16 -22.74
C PRO A 418 5.56 -8.17 -22.35
N GLY A 419 4.95 -7.57 -23.35
CA GLY A 419 3.84 -6.62 -23.18
C GLY A 419 3.05 -6.45 -24.46
N PRO A 420 1.90 -5.76 -24.43
CA PRO A 420 1.16 -5.37 -25.64
C PRO A 420 2.01 -4.43 -26.50
N PRO A 421 1.59 -4.16 -27.75
CA PRO A 421 2.27 -3.15 -28.59
C PRO A 421 2.39 -1.81 -27.84
N GLY A 422 3.61 -1.28 -27.75
CA GLY A 422 3.94 -0.09 -26.96
C GLY A 422 4.22 -0.34 -25.48
N GLY A 423 3.99 -1.55 -24.96
CA GLY A 423 4.24 -1.93 -23.57
C GLY A 423 5.36 -2.96 -23.39
N ARG A 424 6.06 -3.34 -24.45
CA ARG A 424 7.24 -4.20 -24.38
C ARG A 424 8.46 -3.37 -23.98
N ALA A 425 9.22 -3.85 -23.02
CA ALA A 425 10.46 -3.21 -22.62
C ALA A 425 11.62 -4.21 -22.62
N ARG A 426 12.76 -3.82 -23.21
CA ARG A 426 14.04 -4.53 -23.08
C ARG A 426 14.91 -3.74 -22.13
N VAL A 427 15.37 -4.37 -21.08
CA VAL A 427 16.23 -3.80 -20.05
C VAL A 427 17.59 -4.49 -20.13
N GLU A 428 18.65 -3.71 -20.24
CA GLU A 428 20.05 -4.16 -20.30
C GLU A 428 20.81 -3.44 -19.17
N VAL A 429 21.48 -4.18 -18.31
CA VAL A 429 22.33 -3.62 -17.27
C VAL A 429 23.74 -3.47 -17.83
N ALA A 430 24.13 -2.23 -18.08
CA ALA A 430 25.39 -1.93 -18.77
C ALA A 430 26.60 -1.87 -17.82
N ASP A 431 26.42 -1.32 -16.61
CA ASP A 431 27.53 -1.09 -15.67
C ASP A 431 27.02 -0.90 -14.24
N ARG A 432 27.92 -1.09 -13.26
CA ARG A 432 27.76 -0.70 -11.86
C ARG A 432 28.92 0.22 -11.49
N THR A 433 28.58 1.44 -11.06
CA THR A 433 29.56 2.44 -10.68
C THR A 433 30.27 2.07 -9.37
N ALA A 434 31.42 2.70 -9.11
CA ALA A 434 32.14 2.51 -7.85
C ALA A 434 31.36 3.02 -6.61
N THR A 435 30.34 3.86 -6.80
CA THR A 435 29.44 4.34 -5.74
C THR A 435 28.23 3.44 -5.55
N GLY A 436 28.13 2.35 -6.31
CA GLY A 436 27.05 1.37 -6.22
C GLY A 436 25.83 1.65 -7.09
N ALA A 437 25.79 2.76 -7.85
CA ALA A 437 24.72 3.04 -8.80
C ALA A 437 24.80 2.13 -10.05
N TRP A 438 23.65 1.79 -10.62
CA TRP A 438 23.53 0.88 -11.76
C TRP A 438 23.15 1.65 -13.02
N THR A 439 23.87 1.42 -14.12
CA THR A 439 23.55 2.01 -15.42
C THR A 439 22.72 1.03 -16.22
N VAL A 440 21.49 1.41 -16.54
CA VAL A 440 20.54 0.59 -17.29
C VAL A 440 20.17 1.26 -18.60
N LYS A 441 20.12 0.47 -19.66
CA LYS A 441 19.58 0.87 -20.96
C LYS A 441 18.20 0.25 -21.11
N ILE A 442 17.19 1.09 -21.28
CA ILE A 442 15.79 0.69 -21.40
C ILE A 442 15.34 1.01 -22.82
N THR A 443 14.88 0.01 -23.56
CA THR A 443 14.36 0.16 -24.91
C THR A 443 12.89 -0.25 -24.95
N THR A 444 12.01 0.64 -25.37
CA THR A 444 10.58 0.37 -25.51
C THR A 444 10.21 0.16 -26.97
N ALA A 445 9.22 -0.72 -27.27
CA ALA A 445 8.81 -1.08 -28.63
C ALA A 445 7.28 -1.19 -28.74
#